data_577cec79568e80f00c3481a86988e8d7
#
_entry.id   577cec79568e80f00c3481a86988e8d7
#
_cell.length_a   1.000
_cell.length_b   1.000
_cell.length_c   1.000
_cell.angle_alpha   90.00
_cell.angle_beta   90.00
_cell.angle_gamma   90.00
#
_symmetry.space_group_name_H-M   'P 1'
#
loop_
_entity.id
_entity.type
_entity.pdbx_description
1 polymer ?
#
loop_
_entity_poly.entity_id
_entity_poly.type
_entity_poly.pdbx_seq_one_letter_code
_entity_poly.pdbx_strand_id
1 'polypeptide(L)'
;MAESVYTVVELIGTSTVSWEKAAAAAVATASQSLRDLRVAEVVELDMQIDNGKVVAYRAKVKVSFKYEASSKAPAKKAARRS
;
A
#
# COMPACT_ATOMS: atom_id res chain seq x y z
N MET A 1 5.37 14.71 21.32
CA MET A 1 6.47 14.94 20.43
C MET A 1 6.00 15.47 19.09
N ALA A 2 6.62 16.50 18.62
CA ALA A 2 6.15 17.17 17.42
C ALA A 2 6.53 16.46 16.14
N GLU A 3 7.67 15.79 16.13
CA GLU A 3 8.15 15.15 14.91
C GLU A 3 7.65 13.72 14.79
N SER A 4 7.36 13.33 13.56
CA SER A 4 6.94 11.98 13.26
C SER A 4 7.67 11.49 12.03
N VAL A 5 7.84 10.18 11.95
CA VAL A 5 8.51 9.55 10.82
C VAL A 5 7.57 8.52 10.24
N TYR A 6 7.49 8.49 8.92
CA TYR A 6 6.61 7.57 8.21
C TYR A 6 7.41 6.65 7.31
N THR A 7 6.92 5.45 7.17
CA THR A 7 7.47 4.50 6.21
C THR A 7 6.53 4.46 5.01
N VAL A 8 7.10 4.32 3.84
CA VAL A 8 6.32 4.27 2.60
C VAL A 8 6.63 2.97 1.87
N VAL A 9 5.58 2.27 1.45
CA VAL A 9 5.71 1.09 0.61
C VAL A 9 4.95 1.32 -0.67
N GLU A 10 5.47 0.77 -1.75
CA GLU A 10 4.86 0.94 -3.06
C GLU A 10 4.26 -0.37 -3.51
N LEU A 11 3.03 -0.32 -4.00
CA LEU A 11 2.30 -1.50 -4.43
C LEU A 11 1.63 -1.23 -5.76
N ILE A 12 1.36 -2.29 -6.50
CA ILE A 12 0.58 -2.19 -7.73
C ILE A 12 -0.64 -3.08 -7.57
N GLY A 13 -1.82 -2.46 -7.64
CA GLY A 13 -3.06 -3.20 -7.64
C GLY A 13 -3.61 -3.32 -9.05
N THR A 14 -4.37 -4.36 -9.29
CA THR A 14 -4.99 -4.57 -10.59
C THR A 14 -6.49 -4.84 -10.41
N SER A 15 -7.25 -4.49 -11.44
CA SER A 15 -8.68 -4.74 -11.45
C SER A 15 -9.15 -4.80 -12.89
N THR A 16 -10.10 -5.66 -13.16
CA THR A 16 -10.72 -5.70 -14.49
C THR A 16 -11.83 -4.68 -14.60
N VAL A 17 -12.14 -3.97 -13.52
CA VAL A 17 -13.30 -3.08 -13.46
C VAL A 17 -12.91 -1.61 -13.57
N SER A 18 -11.97 -1.15 -12.73
CA SER A 18 -11.64 0.27 -12.72
C SER A 18 -10.32 0.50 -12.00
N TRP A 19 -9.76 1.70 -12.20
CA TRP A 19 -8.56 2.12 -11.47
C TRP A 19 -8.85 2.27 -9.98
N GLU A 20 -10.03 2.78 -9.64
CA GLU A 20 -10.38 2.93 -8.23
C GLU A 20 -10.37 1.58 -7.53
N LYS A 21 -10.91 0.56 -8.19
CA LYS A 21 -10.90 -0.76 -7.59
C LYS A 21 -9.50 -1.34 -7.54
N ALA A 22 -8.67 -1.02 -8.53
CA ALA A 22 -7.28 -1.45 -8.52
C ALA A 22 -6.54 -0.85 -7.31
N ALA A 23 -6.70 0.46 -7.11
CA ALA A 23 -6.06 1.14 -5.99
C ALA A 23 -6.60 0.61 -4.66
N ALA A 24 -7.91 0.43 -4.57
CA ALA A 24 -8.50 -0.08 -3.33
C ALA A 24 -8.02 -1.49 -3.02
N ALA A 25 -7.81 -2.31 -4.04
CA ALA A 25 -7.30 -3.67 -3.84
C ALA A 25 -5.90 -3.63 -3.26
N ALA A 26 -5.07 -2.71 -3.76
CA ALA A 26 -3.70 -2.57 -3.23
C ALA A 26 -3.74 -2.19 -1.75
N VAL A 27 -4.59 -1.22 -1.40
CA VAL A 27 -4.70 -0.78 -0.01
C VAL A 27 -5.24 -1.90 0.88
N ALA A 28 -6.26 -2.61 0.40
CA ALA A 28 -6.84 -3.69 1.18
C ALA A 28 -5.81 -4.78 1.46
N THR A 29 -5.01 -5.11 0.46
CA THR A 29 -3.97 -6.12 0.64
C THR A 29 -2.90 -5.63 1.62
N ALA A 30 -2.50 -4.38 1.49
CA ALA A 30 -1.51 -3.81 2.39
C ALA A 30 -1.98 -3.83 3.83
N SER A 31 -3.27 -3.55 4.04
CA SER A 31 -3.79 -3.46 5.41
C SER A 31 -3.87 -4.81 6.09
N GLN A 32 -3.70 -5.90 5.35
CA GLN A 32 -3.67 -7.23 5.96
C GLN A 32 -2.37 -7.48 6.71
N SER A 33 -1.29 -6.83 6.30
CA SER A 33 -0.01 -7.06 6.95
C SER A 33 0.62 -5.82 7.55
N LEU A 34 0.12 -4.64 7.21
CA LEU A 34 0.66 -3.39 7.73
C LEU A 34 -0.36 -2.73 8.63
N ARG A 35 0.12 -2.08 9.67
CA ARG A 35 -0.77 -1.41 10.62
C ARG A 35 -0.76 0.08 10.39
N ASP A 36 -1.85 0.70 10.78
CA ASP A 36 -1.94 2.16 10.86
C ASP A 36 -1.62 2.83 9.54
N LEU A 37 -2.20 2.28 8.47
CA LEU A 37 -2.08 2.96 7.19
C LEU A 37 -2.75 4.32 7.29
N ARG A 38 -2.07 5.35 6.81
CA ARG A 38 -2.55 6.70 6.95
C ARG A 38 -2.90 7.35 5.64
N VAL A 39 -2.04 7.17 4.65
CA VAL A 39 -2.23 7.84 3.36
C VAL A 39 -1.90 6.86 2.26
N ALA A 40 -2.73 6.84 1.24
CA ALA A 40 -2.44 6.11 0.02
C ALA A 40 -2.45 7.12 -1.12
N GLU A 41 -1.33 7.19 -1.82
CA GLU A 41 -1.18 8.12 -2.92
C GLU A 41 -1.12 7.34 -4.21
N VAL A 42 -2.01 7.65 -5.14
CA VAL A 42 -1.96 7.02 -6.46
C VAL A 42 -0.89 7.75 -7.26
N VAL A 43 0.13 7.00 -7.64
CA VAL A 43 1.29 7.57 -8.30
C VAL A 43 1.18 7.47 -9.82
N GLU A 44 0.69 6.33 -10.27
CA GLU A 44 0.62 6.05 -11.69
C GLU A 44 -0.58 5.18 -11.98
N LEU A 45 -1.20 5.44 -13.13
CA LEU A 45 -2.29 4.62 -13.62
C LEU A 45 -1.90 4.10 -14.99
N ASP A 46 -2.11 2.83 -15.24
CA ASP A 46 -1.88 2.28 -16.56
C ASP A 46 -2.87 1.15 -16.83
N MET A 47 -2.77 0.59 -18.00
CA MET A 47 -3.68 -0.47 -18.41
C MET A 47 -2.88 -1.60 -19.02
N GLN A 48 -3.34 -2.79 -18.76
CA GLN A 48 -2.76 -3.97 -19.38
C GLN A 48 -3.54 -4.25 -20.66
N ILE A 49 -2.83 -4.39 -21.74
CA ILE A 49 -3.45 -4.59 -23.06
C ILE A 49 -3.05 -5.95 -23.58
N ASP A 50 -4.04 -6.68 -24.06
CA ASP A 50 -3.79 -7.98 -24.66
C ASP A 50 -4.60 -8.03 -25.96
N ASN A 51 -3.89 -8.33 -27.05
CA ASN A 51 -4.54 -8.49 -28.35
C ASN A 51 -5.32 -7.22 -28.74
N GLY A 52 -4.75 -6.05 -28.43
CA GLY A 52 -5.35 -4.77 -28.76
C GLY A 52 -6.49 -4.33 -27.87
N LYS A 53 -6.75 -5.07 -26.80
CA LYS A 53 -7.85 -4.75 -25.91
C LYS A 53 -7.35 -4.57 -24.50
N VAL A 54 -7.98 -3.64 -23.78
CA VAL A 54 -7.68 -3.44 -22.38
C VAL A 54 -8.27 -4.59 -21.59
N VAL A 55 -7.41 -5.33 -20.87
CA VAL A 55 -7.87 -6.46 -20.09
C VAL A 55 -7.80 -6.19 -18.59
N ALA A 56 -7.08 -5.18 -18.17
CA ALA A 56 -7.03 -4.85 -16.75
C ALA A 56 -6.55 -3.42 -16.57
N TYR A 57 -6.96 -2.83 -15.46
CA TYR A 57 -6.48 -1.52 -15.03
C TYR A 57 -5.51 -1.72 -13.89
N ARG A 58 -4.43 -0.95 -13.88
CA ARG A 58 -3.42 -1.06 -12.83
C ARG A 58 -3.20 0.29 -12.19
N ALA A 59 -3.04 0.29 -10.88
CA ALA A 59 -2.75 1.50 -10.13
C ALA A 59 -1.52 1.26 -9.26
N LYS A 60 -0.53 2.12 -9.44
CA LYS A 60 0.64 2.11 -8.57
C LYS A 60 0.35 3.05 -7.41
N VAL A 61 0.44 2.52 -6.20
CA VAL A 61 0.02 3.22 -5.01
C VAL A 61 1.17 3.22 -4.01
N LYS A 62 1.44 4.39 -3.46
CA LYS A 62 2.37 4.52 -2.33
C LYS A 62 1.54 4.62 -1.08
N VAL A 63 1.78 3.71 -0.16
CA VAL A 63 1.04 3.67 1.09
C VAL A 63 1.98 4.03 2.22
N SER A 64 1.57 4.98 3.06
CA SER A 64 2.41 5.39 4.17
C SER A 64 1.75 5.03 5.48
N PHE A 65 2.58 4.71 6.46
CA PHE A 65 2.11 4.43 7.79
C PHE A 65 3.16 4.94 8.77
N LYS A 66 2.71 5.25 9.96
CA LYS A 66 3.59 5.85 10.94
C LYS A 66 4.63 4.85 11.40
N TYR A 67 5.88 5.26 11.34
CA TYR A 67 6.96 4.41 11.80
C TYR A 67 6.97 4.37 13.32
N GLU A 68 6.97 3.17 13.87
CA GLU A 68 7.00 3.02 15.32
C GLU A 68 8.28 2.33 15.68
N ALA A 69 9.15 3.08 16.21
CA ALA A 69 10.35 2.49 16.74
C ALA A 69 9.95 1.89 18.06
N SER A 70 9.94 0.90 18.26
CA SER A 70 9.57 0.29 19.34
C SER A 70 9.87 0.78 20.53
N SER A 71 9.53 1.40 20.84
CA SER A 71 9.76 1.93 21.86
C SER A 71 9.09 1.25 22.73
N LYS A 72 8.98 0.75 22.54
CA LYS A 72 8.37 0.17 23.04
C LYS A 72 8.20 -0.88 22.58
N ALA A 73 8.70 -1.21 22.54
CA ALA A 73 8.74 -1.80 21.73
C ALA A 73 8.84 -2.76 21.41
N PRO A 74 8.84 -3.28 21.73
CA PRO A 74 8.97 -3.95 20.84
C PRO A 74 8.93 -4.81 20.36
N ALA A 75 8.78 -4.91 20.68
CA ALA A 75 8.64 -5.26 19.69
C ALA A 75 8.65 -6.11 19.12
N LYS A 76 8.59 -6.27 19.43
CA LYS A 76 8.52 -6.70 18.55
C LYS A 76 8.69 -7.36 18.04
N LYS A 77 8.70 -7.39 18.59
CA LYS A 77 8.80 -7.78 17.82
C LYS A 77 8.94 -8.38 17.36
N ALA A 78 9.01 -8.26 18.29
CA ALA A 78 9.11 -8.57 17.53
C ALA A 78 9.11 -9.24 17.17
N ALA A 79 9.18 -9.16 17.91
CA ALA A 79 9.09 -9.50 17.22
C ALA A 79 9.04 -10.15 16.92
N ARG A 80 9.08 -9.97 17.31
CA ARG A 80 8.98 -10.28 16.80
C ARG A 80 8.93 -10.71 16.41
N ARG A 81 8.93 -10.46 16.94
CA ARG A 81 8.91 -10.60 16.46
C ARG A 81 8.85 -10.85 16.12
N SER A 82 8.99 -10.92 17.13
CA SER A 82 8.92 -10.81 16.51
C SER A 82 9.01 -11.30 16.30
#